data_df2b85b2e2e3cb53ae5d91a4911bc5ba
#
_entry.id   df2b85b2e2e3cb53ae5d91a4911bc5ba
#
_cell.length_a   1.000
_cell.length_b   1.000
_cell.length_c   1.000
_cell.angle_alpha   90.00
_cell.angle_beta   90.00
_cell.angle_gamma   90.00
#
_symmetry.space_group_name_H-M   'P 1'
#
loop_
_entity.id
_entity.type
_entity.pdbx_description
1 polymer ?
#
loop_
_entity_poly.entity_id
_entity_poly.type
_entity_poly.pdbx_seq_one_letter_code
_entity_poly.pdbx_strand_id
1 'polypeptide(L)'
;MRQTTIRIVAVAALVLLTGAFALHLRLVKSAPRDGEVVTGLPTEIRLWFSQKPDVGLTTIRLLGEDSSAVEVGKVIRTADSLSVKAPLPAALPPGTYLVSWRTMSKDGHVVRGTYHFNVVPRSRD
;
A
#
# COMPACT_ATOMS: atom_id res chain seq x y z
N MET A 1 -26.69 -18.57 37.49
CA MET A 1 -27.32 -18.15 36.22
C MET A 1 -26.88 -16.77 35.74
N ARG A 2 -26.80 -15.76 36.57
CA ARG A 2 -26.38 -14.40 36.16
C ARG A 2 -24.94 -14.31 35.62
N GLN A 3 -23.99 -15.06 36.18
CA GLN A 3 -22.59 -14.99 35.73
C GLN A 3 -22.33 -15.64 34.37
N THR A 4 -23.08 -16.66 34.01
CA THR A 4 -22.92 -17.36 32.70
C THR A 4 -23.40 -16.50 31.54
N THR A 5 -24.47 -15.76 31.77
CA THR A 5 -25.03 -14.86 30.72
C THR A 5 -24.11 -13.68 30.45
N ILE A 6 -23.46 -13.12 31.47
CA ILE A 6 -22.52 -12.00 31.31
C ILE A 6 -21.26 -12.45 30.57
N ARG A 7 -20.77 -13.67 30.79
CA ARG A 7 -19.60 -14.20 30.09
C ARG A 7 -19.85 -14.44 28.60
N ILE A 8 -21.03 -14.93 28.25
CA ILE A 8 -21.42 -15.16 26.86
C ILE A 8 -21.55 -13.84 26.10
N VAL A 9 -22.13 -12.81 26.70
CA VAL A 9 -22.25 -11.48 26.09
C VAL A 9 -20.88 -10.83 25.89
N ALA A 10 -19.96 -10.97 26.84
CA ALA A 10 -18.62 -10.41 26.75
C ALA A 10 -17.80 -11.10 25.63
N VAL A 11 -17.91 -12.41 25.48
CA VAL A 11 -17.23 -13.17 24.41
C VAL A 11 -17.81 -12.80 23.03
N ALA A 12 -19.13 -12.67 22.92
CA ALA A 12 -19.78 -12.27 21.67
C ALA A 12 -19.39 -10.83 21.27
N ALA A 13 -19.30 -9.91 22.22
CA ALA A 13 -18.88 -8.53 21.97
C ALA A 13 -17.42 -8.46 21.49
N LEU A 14 -16.53 -9.28 22.08
CA LEU A 14 -15.12 -9.33 21.70
C LEU A 14 -14.93 -9.89 20.25
N VAL A 15 -15.70 -10.91 19.88
CA VAL A 15 -15.67 -11.48 18.53
C VAL A 15 -16.18 -10.47 17.49
N LEU A 16 -17.19 -9.67 17.83
CA LEU A 16 -17.70 -8.60 16.94
C LEU A 16 -16.67 -7.46 16.77
N LEU A 17 -15.92 -7.11 17.79
CA LEU A 17 -14.87 -6.09 17.68
C LEU A 17 -13.71 -6.54 16.78
N THR A 18 -13.25 -7.78 16.89
CA THR A 18 -12.17 -8.31 16.05
C THR A 18 -12.61 -8.43 14.59
N GLY A 19 -13.87 -8.78 14.32
CA GLY A 19 -14.42 -8.83 12.96
C GLY A 19 -14.48 -7.47 12.27
N ALA A 20 -14.72 -6.38 13.00
CA ALA A 20 -14.77 -5.03 12.43
C ALA A 20 -13.43 -4.57 11.87
N PHE A 21 -12.30 -4.86 12.52
CA PHE A 21 -10.95 -4.51 12.02
C PHE A 21 -10.57 -5.29 10.76
N ALA A 22 -11.02 -6.54 10.61
CA ALA A 22 -10.72 -7.36 9.43
C ALA A 22 -11.41 -6.87 8.15
N LEU A 23 -12.44 -5.99 8.25
CA LEU A 23 -13.19 -5.46 7.12
C LEU A 23 -12.63 -4.16 6.55
N HIS A 24 -11.66 -3.52 7.21
CA HIS A 24 -11.03 -2.31 6.69
C HIS A 24 -10.00 -2.64 5.60
N LEU A 25 -10.05 -1.88 4.51
CA LEU A 25 -9.05 -1.95 3.46
C LEU A 25 -7.69 -1.54 4.04
N ARG A 26 -6.66 -2.33 3.77
CA ARG A 26 -5.29 -2.04 4.16
C ARG A 26 -4.32 -2.46 3.07
N LEU A 27 -3.14 -1.87 3.06
CA LEU A 27 -2.03 -2.32 2.22
C LEU A 27 -1.48 -3.63 2.81
N VAL A 28 -1.42 -4.67 1.99
CA VAL A 28 -0.94 -6.00 2.39
C VAL A 28 0.50 -6.23 1.92
N LYS A 29 0.83 -5.71 0.73
CA LYS A 29 2.11 -5.94 0.06
C LYS A 29 2.40 -4.80 -0.89
N SER A 30 3.67 -4.51 -1.11
CA SER A 30 4.13 -3.55 -2.11
C SER A 30 5.35 -4.07 -2.87
N ALA A 31 5.56 -3.56 -4.07
CA ALA A 31 6.78 -3.72 -4.84
C ALA A 31 7.17 -2.37 -5.47
N PRO A 32 8.33 -1.80 -5.17
CA PRO A 32 9.30 -2.26 -4.16
C PRO A 32 8.69 -2.38 -2.77
N ARG A 33 9.25 -3.24 -1.91
CA ARG A 33 8.81 -3.41 -0.53
C ARG A 33 9.29 -2.25 0.34
N ASP A 34 8.64 -2.05 1.47
CA ASP A 34 9.13 -1.14 2.51
C ASP A 34 10.54 -1.56 2.98
N GLY A 35 11.49 -0.62 2.86
CA GLY A 35 12.89 -0.85 3.21
C GLY A 35 13.71 -1.65 2.20
N GLU A 36 13.13 -2.02 1.05
CA GLU A 36 13.86 -2.77 0.03
C GLU A 36 15.01 -1.96 -0.58
N VAL A 37 16.12 -2.62 -0.83
CA VAL A 37 17.22 -2.11 -1.66
C VAL A 37 17.08 -2.70 -3.06
N VAL A 38 16.71 -1.87 -4.02
CA VAL A 38 16.54 -2.25 -5.42
C VAL A 38 17.83 -2.02 -6.17
N THR A 39 18.36 -3.05 -6.80
CA THR A 39 19.53 -2.95 -7.66
C THR A 39 19.12 -2.68 -9.10
N GLY A 40 19.52 -1.57 -9.66
CA GLY A 40 19.16 -1.15 -11.00
C GLY A 40 17.89 -0.30 -11.03
N LEU A 41 17.12 -0.40 -12.10
CA LEU A 41 15.94 0.43 -12.31
C LEU A 41 14.64 -0.34 -12.03
N PRO A 42 13.88 0.03 -11.00
CA PRO A 42 12.52 -0.45 -10.88
C PRO A 42 11.66 0.13 -12.01
N THR A 43 10.74 -0.65 -12.55
CA THR A 43 9.91 -0.26 -13.69
C THR A 43 8.53 0.22 -13.30
N GLU A 44 8.09 -0.14 -12.12
CA GLU A 44 6.76 0.20 -11.61
C GLU A 44 6.71 0.19 -10.09
N ILE A 45 5.73 0.89 -9.54
CA ILE A 45 5.27 0.70 -8.16
C ILE A 45 4.00 -0.12 -8.23
N ARG A 46 3.93 -1.19 -7.45
CA ARG A 46 2.74 -2.03 -7.34
C ARG A 46 2.31 -2.16 -5.89
N LEU A 47 1.01 -2.03 -5.66
CA LEU A 47 0.40 -2.10 -4.34
C LEU A 47 -0.69 -3.17 -4.33
N TRP A 48 -0.70 -4.02 -3.31
CA TRP A 48 -1.74 -5.03 -3.08
C TRP A 48 -2.50 -4.70 -1.80
N PHE A 49 -3.80 -4.67 -1.90
CA PHE A 49 -4.70 -4.35 -0.80
C PHE A 49 -5.47 -5.57 -0.33
N SER A 50 -5.98 -5.51 0.89
CA SER A 50 -6.81 -6.57 1.47
C SER A 50 -8.21 -6.66 0.85
N GLN A 51 -8.65 -5.60 0.20
CA GLN A 51 -9.92 -5.48 -0.52
C GLN A 51 -9.69 -4.75 -1.84
N LYS A 52 -10.63 -4.88 -2.76
CA LYS A 52 -10.58 -4.20 -4.06
C LYS A 52 -10.59 -2.68 -3.87
N PRO A 53 -9.53 -1.97 -4.27
CA PRO A 53 -9.48 -0.51 -4.21
C PRO A 53 -10.29 0.11 -5.34
N ASP A 54 -10.73 1.35 -5.14
CA ASP A 54 -11.24 2.18 -6.23
C ASP A 54 -10.05 2.78 -6.99
N VAL A 55 -9.78 2.26 -8.18
CA VAL A 55 -8.61 2.67 -8.99
C VAL A 55 -8.70 4.13 -9.39
N GLY A 56 -9.90 4.63 -9.70
CA GLY A 56 -10.11 6.04 -10.06
C GLY A 56 -9.83 7.02 -8.93
N LEU A 57 -9.86 6.55 -7.68
CA LEU A 57 -9.60 7.33 -6.47
C LEU A 57 -8.29 6.94 -5.80
N THR A 58 -7.48 6.13 -6.46
CA THR A 58 -6.16 5.70 -5.94
C THR A 58 -5.08 6.60 -6.53
N THR A 59 -4.21 7.12 -5.67
CA THR A 59 -3.05 7.91 -6.04
C THR A 59 -1.77 7.29 -5.51
N ILE A 60 -0.72 7.36 -6.30
CA ILE A 60 0.64 6.97 -5.92
C ILE A 60 1.55 8.14 -6.25
N ARG A 61 2.29 8.61 -5.25
CA ARG A 61 3.28 9.68 -5.39
C ARG A 61 4.64 9.16 -4.99
N LEU A 62 5.65 9.59 -5.71
CA LEU A 62 7.04 9.25 -5.42
C LEU A 62 7.82 10.54 -5.13
N LEU A 63 8.53 10.57 -4.02
CA LEU A 63 9.37 11.70 -3.62
C LEU A 63 10.82 11.24 -3.47
N GLY A 64 11.75 12.04 -3.95
CA GLY A 64 13.18 11.84 -3.72
C GLY A 64 13.63 12.28 -2.32
N GLU A 65 14.91 12.13 -2.02
CA GLU A 65 15.48 12.47 -0.69
C GLU A 65 15.29 13.95 -0.33
N ASP A 66 15.33 14.83 -1.31
CA ASP A 66 15.11 16.28 -1.16
C ASP A 66 13.63 16.67 -1.13
N SER A 67 12.73 15.70 -1.01
CA SER A 67 11.27 15.87 -1.08
C SER A 67 10.76 16.37 -2.43
N SER A 68 11.59 16.34 -3.47
CA SER A 68 11.16 16.68 -4.83
C SER A 68 10.26 15.57 -5.38
N ALA A 69 9.19 15.96 -6.07
CA ALA A 69 8.29 15.02 -6.71
C ALA A 69 8.98 14.37 -7.92
N VAL A 70 8.89 13.04 -7.98
CA VAL A 70 9.26 12.26 -9.16
C VAL A 70 7.98 11.93 -9.92
N GLU A 71 7.96 12.23 -11.20
CA GLU A 71 6.79 11.93 -12.03
C GLU A 71 6.61 10.42 -12.18
N VAL A 72 5.42 9.93 -11.86
CA VAL A 72 5.02 8.54 -12.08
C VAL A 72 3.87 8.50 -13.07
N GLY A 73 3.74 7.39 -13.78
CA GLY A 73 2.65 7.19 -14.71
C GLY A 73 1.30 7.04 -13.98
N LYS A 74 0.24 6.99 -14.77
CA LYS A 74 -1.12 6.83 -14.26
C LYS A 74 -1.28 5.52 -13.51
N VAL A 75 -2.00 5.56 -12.39
CA VAL A 75 -2.40 4.36 -11.65
C VAL A 75 -3.39 3.56 -12.51
N ILE A 76 -3.09 2.29 -12.72
CA ILE A 76 -3.90 1.38 -13.53
C ILE A 76 -4.19 0.08 -12.78
N ARG A 77 -5.22 -0.60 -13.24
CA ARG A 77 -5.57 -1.95 -12.78
C ARG A 77 -4.52 -2.97 -13.20
N THR A 78 -4.43 -4.05 -12.47
CA THR A 78 -3.69 -5.25 -12.87
C THR A 78 -4.66 -6.40 -13.10
N ALA A 79 -4.15 -7.56 -13.54
CA ALA A 79 -4.97 -8.78 -13.64
C ALA A 79 -5.51 -9.23 -12.27
N ASP A 80 -4.80 -8.92 -11.19
CA ASP A 80 -5.25 -9.10 -9.82
C ASP A 80 -6.10 -7.89 -9.39
N SER A 81 -7.39 -8.10 -9.14
CA SER A 81 -8.34 -7.04 -8.77
C SER A 81 -8.02 -6.35 -7.43
N LEU A 82 -7.17 -6.96 -6.59
CA LEU A 82 -6.73 -6.39 -5.31
C LEU A 82 -5.49 -5.50 -5.45
N SER A 83 -4.92 -5.40 -6.65
CA SER A 83 -3.69 -4.64 -6.87
C SER A 83 -3.87 -3.53 -7.89
N VAL A 84 -3.06 -2.50 -7.72
CA VAL A 84 -2.87 -1.40 -8.67
C VAL A 84 -1.39 -1.22 -8.94
N LYS A 85 -1.05 -0.61 -10.06
CA LYS A 85 0.33 -0.26 -10.37
C LYS A 85 0.43 1.12 -11.02
N ALA A 86 1.59 1.74 -10.88
CA ALA A 86 1.94 2.96 -11.56
C ALA A 86 3.33 2.79 -12.21
N PRO A 87 3.47 3.05 -13.52
CA PRO A 87 4.76 2.98 -14.19
C PRO A 87 5.73 4.02 -13.63
N LEU A 88 7.00 3.67 -13.52
CA LEU A 88 8.08 4.57 -13.17
C LEU A 88 8.78 5.11 -14.42
N PRO A 89 9.39 6.31 -14.35
CA PRO A 89 10.16 6.86 -15.46
C PRO A 89 11.36 5.96 -15.78
N ALA A 90 11.87 6.06 -17.01
CA ALA A 90 12.98 5.26 -17.49
C ALA A 90 14.30 5.50 -16.72
N ALA A 91 14.46 6.65 -16.08
CA ALA A 91 15.63 7.00 -15.30
C ALA A 91 15.21 7.39 -13.88
N LEU A 92 15.60 6.58 -12.91
CA LEU A 92 15.42 6.84 -11.49
C LEU A 92 16.82 6.83 -10.85
N PRO A 93 17.38 8.00 -10.49
CA PRO A 93 18.71 8.08 -9.90
C PRO A 93 18.84 7.24 -8.63
N PRO A 94 20.03 6.74 -8.30
CA PRO A 94 20.27 6.10 -7.01
C PRO A 94 19.92 7.04 -5.86
N GLY A 95 19.35 6.49 -4.80
CA GLY A 95 18.93 7.24 -3.62
C GLY A 95 17.77 6.61 -2.89
N THR A 96 17.33 7.29 -1.85
CA THR A 96 16.15 6.89 -1.06
C THR A 96 14.90 7.57 -1.60
N TYR A 97 13.85 6.81 -1.76
CA TYR A 97 12.56 7.29 -2.26
C TYR A 97 11.44 7.01 -1.26
N LEU A 98 10.54 7.98 -1.12
CA LEU A 98 9.31 7.85 -0.36
C LEU A 98 8.15 7.59 -1.32
N VAL A 99 7.44 6.50 -1.11
CA VAL A 99 6.16 6.25 -1.75
C VAL A 99 5.05 6.74 -0.83
N SER A 100 4.20 7.61 -1.33
CA SER A 100 2.99 8.06 -0.64
C SER A 100 1.79 7.62 -1.45
N TRP A 101 0.90 6.87 -0.84
CA TRP A 101 -0.28 6.35 -1.52
C TRP A 101 -1.57 6.70 -0.77
N ARG A 102 -2.65 6.77 -1.51
CA ARG A 102 -4.00 7.01 -1.01
C ARG A 102 -4.97 6.21 -1.85
N THR A 103 -5.93 5.60 -1.22
CA THR A 103 -7.02 4.91 -1.90
C THR A 103 -8.33 5.08 -1.12
N MET A 104 -9.40 4.57 -1.68
CA MET A 104 -10.72 4.57 -1.04
C MET A 104 -11.30 3.16 -1.10
N SER A 105 -11.90 2.74 0.00
CA SER A 105 -12.67 1.50 0.07
C SER A 105 -14.08 1.69 -0.49
N LYS A 106 -14.80 0.58 -0.74
CA LYS A 106 -16.17 0.61 -1.27
C LYS A 106 -17.15 1.37 -0.37
N ASP A 107 -16.90 1.40 0.93
CA ASP A 107 -17.74 2.10 1.91
C ASP A 107 -17.41 3.60 2.02
N GLY A 108 -16.50 4.11 1.18
CA GLY A 108 -16.14 5.52 1.12
C GLY A 108 -15.05 5.97 2.11
N HIS A 109 -14.44 5.05 2.85
CA HIS A 109 -13.32 5.39 3.74
C HIS A 109 -12.02 5.59 2.96
N VAL A 110 -11.36 6.72 3.22
CA VAL A 110 -10.03 7.02 2.69
C VAL A 110 -8.97 6.32 3.53
N VAL A 111 -8.09 5.59 2.86
CA VAL A 111 -6.93 4.94 3.48
C VAL A 111 -5.67 5.45 2.80
N ARG A 112 -4.65 5.77 3.58
CA ARG A 112 -3.38 6.31 3.09
C ARG A 112 -2.21 5.75 3.87
N GLY A 113 -1.03 5.79 3.27
CA GLY A 113 0.19 5.38 3.92
C GLY A 113 1.42 5.83 3.16
N THR A 114 2.57 5.59 3.77
CA THR A 114 3.88 5.88 3.20
C THR A 114 4.84 4.73 3.49
N TYR A 115 5.81 4.54 2.61
CA TYR A 115 6.94 3.67 2.86
C TYR A 115 8.15 4.12 2.03
N HIS A 116 9.34 3.64 2.38
CA HIS A 116 10.59 3.99 1.70
C HIS A 116 11.20 2.76 1.02
N PHE A 117 11.89 3.00 -0.08
CA PHE A 117 12.82 2.06 -0.67
C PHE A 117 14.09 2.79 -1.17
N ASN A 118 15.15 2.03 -1.39
CA ASN A 118 16.41 2.55 -1.87
C ASN A 118 16.73 2.00 -3.25
N VAL A 119 17.25 2.85 -4.12
CA VAL A 119 17.80 2.45 -5.42
C VAL A 119 19.29 2.56 -5.36
N VAL A 120 19.99 1.47 -5.71
CA VAL A 120 21.45 1.42 -5.81
C VAL A 120 21.85 1.07 -7.24
N PRO A 121 23.00 1.55 -7.73
CA PRO A 121 23.48 1.21 -9.06
C PRO A 121 23.69 -0.31 -9.19
N ARG A 122 23.45 -0.84 -10.38
CA ARG A 122 23.89 -2.20 -10.69
C ARG A 122 25.41 -2.19 -10.81
N SER A 123 26.09 -3.02 -10.02
CA SER A 123 27.54 -3.21 -10.17
C SER A 123 27.83 -3.71 -11.59
N ARG A 124 28.77 -3.08 -12.25
CA ARG A 124 29.35 -3.60 -13.50
C ARG A 124 30.41 -4.62 -13.10
N ASP A 125 30.09 -5.87 -13.22
CA ASP A 125 31.08 -6.94 -13.12
C ASP A 125 31.82 -7.06 -14.45
#